data_4fa57044fb38a6a71ac1e34e380957fb
#
_entry.id   4fa57044fb38a6a71ac1e34e380957fb
#
_cell.length_a   1.000
_cell.length_b   1.000
_cell.length_c   1.000
_cell.angle_alpha   90.00
_cell.angle_beta   90.00
_cell.angle_gamma   90.00
#
_symmetry.space_group_name_H-M   'P 1'
#
loop_
_entity.id
_entity.type
_entity.pdbx_description
1 polymer ?
#
loop_
_entity_poly.entity_id
_entity_poly.type
_entity_poly.pdbx_seq_one_letter_code
_entity_poly.pdbx_strand_id
1 'polypeptide(L)'
;MLEAAYTAPPSVADAIGALGRTEDVRFSPSNRRLAVAAFHRNRIVVFDIDIASSRGATRIALTGGVELSSPALQRPHGVDFIDDDTVIVTSRGSDVALFTVPPSEGDMRSHELLPTARWPADGTTLLDAPGSVAVARVEQDGCDVLICNNKGHTVTRHALDRATGGAVRHSEILLQKYLDIPDGVAVSPDRRWIAVSNHTTHNVLVYENSPHLNADAEPDGILRRVYYPHGLRFSPDGRHLFVADAGAPHVHIYAQHPDHWRGVRYPVATVRIMDDATFQSGRHNPEEGGPKGLDLDASFNVLVVTSESQPLAFFDVPAVMQQAFAGDSTREESLLAVGYELSLMHENRRKLAEKATEVDAVRNSMSWRITAPLRRLKSTLRARAARRGGARPRGSPLP
;
A
#
# COMPACT_ATOMS: atom_id res chain seq x y z
N MET A 1 -22.62 13.11 -0.82
CA MET A 1 -21.48 12.24 -1.12
C MET A 1 -21.21 12.32 -2.61
N LEU A 2 -19.93 12.32 -3.01
CA LEU A 2 -19.50 12.37 -4.42
C LEU A 2 -19.47 10.98 -5.10
N GLU A 3 -20.16 10.01 -4.52
CA GLU A 3 -20.23 8.65 -5.04
C GLU A 3 -20.89 8.64 -6.42
N ALA A 4 -20.21 8.05 -7.39
CA ALA A 4 -20.69 7.89 -8.74
C ALA A 4 -21.50 6.59 -8.87
N ALA A 5 -22.69 6.69 -9.45
CA ALA A 5 -23.49 5.52 -9.75
C ALA A 5 -22.84 4.69 -10.87
N TYR A 6 -22.97 3.37 -10.75
CA TYR A 6 -22.57 2.42 -11.79
C TYR A 6 -23.72 1.47 -12.14
N THR A 7 -23.62 0.85 -13.29
CA THR A 7 -24.57 -0.20 -13.72
C THR A 7 -23.88 -1.56 -13.70
N ALA A 8 -24.62 -2.59 -13.32
CA ALA A 8 -24.14 -3.97 -13.31
C ALA A 8 -25.29 -4.95 -13.59
N PRO A 9 -25.08 -6.03 -14.37
CA PRO A 9 -26.01 -7.14 -14.44
C PRO A 9 -26.20 -7.80 -13.06
N PRO A 10 -27.30 -8.53 -12.83
CA PRO A 10 -27.57 -9.18 -11.55
C PRO A 10 -26.41 -10.08 -11.06
N SER A 11 -25.82 -10.89 -11.93
CA SER A 11 -24.69 -11.77 -11.58
C SER A 11 -23.47 -11.00 -11.07
N VAL A 12 -23.17 -9.84 -11.66
CA VAL A 12 -22.08 -8.96 -11.24
C VAL A 12 -22.42 -8.29 -9.91
N ALA A 13 -23.66 -7.81 -9.74
CA ALA A 13 -24.12 -7.21 -8.49
C ALA A 13 -24.06 -8.21 -7.32
N ASP A 14 -24.45 -9.45 -7.55
CA ASP A 14 -24.35 -10.55 -6.58
C ASP A 14 -22.88 -10.83 -6.21
N ALA A 15 -21.99 -10.84 -7.21
CA ALA A 15 -20.56 -11.04 -6.99
C ALA A 15 -19.95 -9.90 -6.14
N ILE A 16 -20.33 -8.64 -6.39
CA ILE A 16 -19.90 -7.48 -5.56
C ILE A 16 -20.41 -7.65 -4.13
N GLY A 17 -21.69 -8.01 -3.95
CA GLY A 17 -22.26 -8.26 -2.62
C GLY A 17 -21.58 -9.41 -1.87
N ALA A 18 -20.99 -10.36 -2.60
CA ALA A 18 -20.29 -11.52 -2.04
C ALA A 18 -18.79 -11.27 -1.73
N LEU A 19 -18.20 -10.13 -2.12
CA LEU A 19 -16.76 -9.83 -1.91
C LEU A 19 -16.37 -9.87 -0.43
N GLY A 20 -17.24 -9.37 0.46
CA GLY A 20 -16.90 -9.19 1.86
C GLY A 20 -15.79 -8.16 2.04
N ARG A 21 -14.91 -8.35 3.03
CA ARG A 21 -13.75 -7.48 3.25
C ARG A 21 -12.82 -7.49 2.04
N THR A 22 -12.56 -6.32 1.51
CA THR A 22 -11.65 -6.07 0.39
C THR A 22 -10.45 -5.24 0.84
N GLU A 23 -9.24 -5.59 0.38
CA GLU A 23 -8.01 -4.94 0.81
C GLU A 23 -7.39 -4.07 -0.28
N ASP A 24 -7.48 -4.47 -1.54
CA ASP A 24 -6.90 -3.73 -2.65
C ASP A 24 -7.77 -3.79 -3.89
N VAL A 25 -7.60 -2.82 -4.77
CA VAL A 25 -8.31 -2.70 -6.05
C VAL A 25 -7.40 -2.05 -7.08
N ARG A 26 -7.43 -2.55 -8.33
CA ARG A 26 -6.60 -2.04 -9.43
C ARG A 26 -7.35 -2.07 -10.75
N PHE A 27 -7.23 -0.97 -11.51
CA PHE A 27 -7.55 -0.97 -12.93
C PHE A 27 -6.45 -1.66 -13.72
N SER A 28 -6.83 -2.37 -14.79
CA SER A 28 -5.86 -2.86 -15.76
C SER A 28 -5.27 -1.71 -16.59
N PRO A 29 -4.11 -1.90 -17.23
CA PRO A 29 -3.49 -0.86 -18.06
C PRO A 29 -4.40 -0.28 -19.15
N SER A 30 -5.29 -1.09 -19.71
CA SER A 30 -6.28 -0.64 -20.70
C SER A 30 -7.54 0.01 -20.11
N ASN A 31 -7.70 0.07 -18.79
CA ASN A 31 -8.94 0.45 -18.09
C ASN A 31 -10.17 -0.43 -18.40
N ARG A 32 -9.98 -1.64 -18.92
CA ARG A 32 -11.08 -2.54 -19.27
C ARG A 32 -11.37 -3.60 -18.22
N ARG A 33 -10.49 -3.75 -17.25
CA ARG A 33 -10.64 -4.69 -16.14
C ARG A 33 -10.37 -3.99 -14.81
N LEU A 34 -11.03 -4.50 -13.77
CA LEU A 34 -10.90 -4.03 -12.39
C LEU A 34 -10.70 -5.24 -11.49
N ALA A 35 -9.50 -5.43 -10.95
CA ALA A 35 -9.20 -6.50 -10.01
C ALA A 35 -9.47 -6.04 -8.57
N VAL A 36 -10.09 -6.91 -7.76
CA VAL A 36 -10.40 -6.68 -6.34
C VAL A 36 -9.90 -7.86 -5.52
N ALA A 37 -9.15 -7.57 -4.46
CA ALA A 37 -8.69 -8.58 -3.50
C ALA A 37 -9.73 -8.81 -2.39
N ALA A 38 -10.45 -9.93 -2.45
CA ALA A 38 -11.46 -10.34 -1.48
C ALA A 38 -10.82 -11.17 -0.36
N PHE A 39 -10.32 -10.47 0.68
CA PHE A 39 -9.45 -10.98 1.73
C PHE A 39 -10.01 -12.21 2.48
N HIS A 40 -11.21 -12.10 3.04
CA HIS A 40 -11.80 -13.21 3.81
C HIS A 40 -12.33 -14.35 2.94
N ARG A 41 -12.51 -14.10 1.65
CA ARG A 41 -12.99 -15.10 0.69
C ARG A 41 -11.87 -15.92 0.07
N ASN A 42 -10.59 -15.52 0.25
CA ASN A 42 -9.44 -16.12 -0.42
C ASN A 42 -9.60 -16.13 -1.95
N ARG A 43 -10.05 -14.99 -2.49
CA ARG A 43 -10.36 -14.85 -3.92
C ARG A 43 -9.85 -13.53 -4.47
N ILE A 44 -9.61 -13.53 -5.77
CA ILE A 44 -9.49 -12.32 -6.57
C ILE A 44 -10.69 -12.29 -7.50
N VAL A 45 -11.36 -11.15 -7.58
CA VAL A 45 -12.43 -10.95 -8.56
C VAL A 45 -11.97 -9.90 -9.56
N VAL A 46 -11.98 -10.23 -10.83
CA VAL A 46 -11.62 -9.33 -11.93
C VAL A 46 -12.88 -9.04 -12.73
N PHE A 47 -13.41 -7.83 -12.58
CA PHE A 47 -14.57 -7.36 -13.32
C PHE A 47 -14.16 -6.79 -14.66
N ASP A 48 -14.99 -6.98 -15.68
CA ASP A 48 -14.93 -6.20 -16.91
C ASP A 48 -15.63 -4.86 -16.67
N ILE A 49 -14.98 -3.79 -17.02
CA ILE A 49 -15.45 -2.42 -16.78
C ILE A 49 -15.38 -1.57 -18.04
N ASP A 50 -16.43 -0.78 -18.27
CA ASP A 50 -16.51 0.26 -19.29
C ASP A 50 -16.69 1.62 -18.63
N ILE A 51 -15.76 2.54 -18.89
CA ILE A 51 -15.77 3.92 -18.37
C ILE A 51 -15.87 4.84 -19.59
N ALA A 52 -16.98 5.56 -19.69
CA ALA A 52 -17.21 6.52 -20.75
C ALA A 52 -17.54 7.89 -20.17
N SER A 53 -16.73 8.91 -20.53
CA SER A 53 -16.96 10.28 -20.12
C SER A 53 -17.43 11.13 -21.31
N SER A 54 -18.57 11.79 -21.15
CA SER A 54 -19.11 12.69 -22.15
C SER A 54 -19.81 13.88 -21.49
N ARG A 55 -19.54 15.11 -21.99
CA ARG A 55 -20.21 16.37 -21.58
C ARG A 55 -20.26 16.59 -20.06
N GLY A 56 -19.19 16.19 -19.34
CA GLY A 56 -19.11 16.40 -17.89
C GLY A 56 -19.83 15.33 -17.04
N ALA A 57 -20.30 14.23 -17.66
CA ALA A 57 -20.85 13.08 -16.94
C ALA A 57 -19.99 11.84 -17.22
N THR A 58 -19.63 11.11 -16.17
CA THR A 58 -18.93 9.84 -16.26
C THR A 58 -19.93 8.70 -16.06
N ARG A 59 -20.00 7.76 -17.03
CA ARG A 59 -20.77 6.55 -16.94
C ARG A 59 -19.82 5.38 -16.65
N ILE A 60 -20.18 4.59 -15.66
CA ILE A 60 -19.43 3.40 -15.26
C ILE A 60 -20.35 2.19 -15.41
N ALA A 61 -19.91 1.15 -16.12
CA ALA A 61 -20.64 -0.10 -16.28
C ALA A 61 -19.71 -1.28 -16.00
N LEU A 62 -20.08 -2.13 -15.06
CA LEU A 62 -19.47 -3.44 -14.87
C LEU A 62 -20.29 -4.44 -15.69
N THR A 63 -19.66 -5.13 -16.64
CA THR A 63 -20.40 -5.90 -17.66
C THR A 63 -20.28 -7.40 -17.50
N GLY A 64 -19.32 -7.89 -16.74
CA GLY A 64 -19.04 -9.30 -16.47
C GLY A 64 -17.82 -9.40 -15.55
N GLY A 65 -17.25 -10.58 -15.44
CA GLY A 65 -16.02 -10.75 -14.70
C GLY A 65 -15.67 -12.19 -14.40
N VAL A 66 -14.54 -12.36 -13.73
CA VAL A 66 -13.99 -13.66 -13.35
C VAL A 66 -13.66 -13.68 -11.88
N GLU A 67 -14.22 -14.65 -11.16
CA GLU A 67 -13.81 -14.96 -9.78
C GLU A 67 -12.72 -16.04 -9.83
N LEU A 68 -11.53 -15.71 -9.31
CA LEU A 68 -10.38 -16.60 -9.25
C LEU A 68 -10.22 -17.17 -7.85
N SER A 69 -10.19 -18.49 -7.74
CA SER A 69 -9.76 -19.23 -6.55
C SER A 69 -8.50 -20.02 -6.82
N SER A 70 -7.66 -20.18 -5.78
CA SER A 70 -6.46 -20.98 -5.85
C SER A 70 -6.01 -21.37 -4.43
N PRO A 71 -5.36 -22.54 -4.24
CA PRO A 71 -4.67 -22.86 -2.99
C PRO A 71 -3.56 -21.86 -2.62
N ALA A 72 -3.04 -21.11 -3.61
CA ALA A 72 -2.05 -20.06 -3.40
C ALA A 72 -2.65 -18.73 -2.87
N LEU A 73 -3.97 -18.58 -2.90
CA LEU A 73 -4.66 -17.40 -2.39
C LEU A 73 -5.11 -17.63 -0.94
N GLN A 74 -4.32 -17.13 0.01
CA GLN A 74 -4.66 -17.18 1.44
C GLN A 74 -4.62 -15.78 2.03
N ARG A 75 -5.79 -15.17 2.19
CA ARG A 75 -5.95 -13.76 2.58
C ARG A 75 -5.25 -12.83 1.59
N PRO A 76 -5.68 -12.82 0.30
CA PRO A 76 -5.12 -11.94 -0.71
C PRO A 76 -5.26 -10.49 -0.25
N HIS A 77 -4.17 -9.74 -0.30
CA HIS A 77 -4.09 -8.40 0.26
C HIS A 77 -3.76 -7.36 -0.80
N GLY A 78 -2.69 -7.51 -1.55
CA GLY A 78 -2.33 -6.65 -2.66
C GLY A 78 -2.59 -7.33 -4.00
N VAL A 79 -3.00 -6.56 -4.99
CA VAL A 79 -3.15 -7.00 -6.38
C VAL A 79 -2.65 -5.89 -7.31
N ASP A 80 -1.98 -6.26 -8.40
CA ASP A 80 -1.65 -5.34 -9.48
C ASP A 80 -1.62 -6.07 -10.83
N PHE A 81 -1.74 -5.33 -11.93
CA PHE A 81 -1.67 -5.87 -13.27
C PHE A 81 -0.26 -5.75 -13.86
N ILE A 82 0.29 -6.84 -14.40
CA ILE A 82 1.48 -6.80 -15.24
C ILE A 82 1.10 -6.38 -16.68
N ASP A 83 0.00 -6.91 -17.15
CA ASP A 83 -0.70 -6.55 -18.39
C ASP A 83 -2.21 -6.82 -18.19
N ASP A 84 -3.03 -6.62 -19.22
CA ASP A 84 -4.49 -6.73 -19.07
C ASP A 84 -4.98 -8.14 -18.66
N ASP A 85 -4.17 -9.17 -18.92
CA ASP A 85 -4.54 -10.56 -18.69
C ASP A 85 -3.71 -11.23 -17.58
N THR A 86 -2.73 -10.54 -17.00
CA THR A 86 -1.84 -11.11 -15.98
C THR A 86 -1.86 -10.27 -14.72
N VAL A 87 -2.29 -10.87 -13.61
CA VAL A 87 -2.27 -10.24 -12.30
C VAL A 87 -1.22 -10.87 -11.39
N ILE A 88 -0.56 -10.01 -10.59
CA ILE A 88 0.25 -10.40 -9.45
C ILE A 88 -0.54 -10.18 -8.18
N VAL A 89 -0.52 -11.16 -7.30
CA VAL A 89 -1.28 -11.14 -6.03
C VAL A 89 -0.34 -11.47 -4.87
N THR A 90 -0.38 -10.65 -3.83
CA THR A 90 0.26 -10.94 -2.55
C THR A 90 -0.77 -11.46 -1.55
N SER A 91 -0.41 -12.47 -0.80
CA SER A 91 -1.30 -13.08 0.20
C SER A 91 -0.64 -13.07 1.58
N ARG A 92 -1.25 -12.40 2.56
CA ARG A 92 -0.71 -12.32 3.94
C ARG A 92 -0.53 -13.66 4.62
N GLY A 93 -1.27 -14.66 4.20
CA GLY A 93 -1.24 -16.01 4.78
C GLY A 93 -0.32 -16.97 4.06
N SER A 94 0.23 -16.61 2.91
CA SER A 94 1.05 -17.52 2.10
C SER A 94 2.06 -16.75 1.23
N ASP A 95 1.78 -16.64 -0.05
CA ASP A 95 2.77 -16.41 -1.09
C ASP A 95 2.49 -15.15 -1.90
N VAL A 96 3.40 -14.85 -2.80
CA VAL A 96 3.14 -14.01 -3.97
C VAL A 96 2.95 -14.92 -5.17
N ALA A 97 1.91 -14.67 -5.97
CA ALA A 97 1.55 -15.52 -7.08
C ALA A 97 1.12 -14.70 -8.31
N LEU A 98 1.42 -15.22 -9.50
CA LEU A 98 0.92 -14.69 -10.77
C LEU A 98 -0.19 -15.59 -11.29
N PHE A 99 -1.21 -14.95 -11.89
CA PHE A 99 -2.31 -15.64 -12.53
C PHE A 99 -2.58 -15.03 -13.90
N THR A 100 -2.85 -15.88 -14.89
CA THR A 100 -3.46 -15.45 -16.14
C THR A 100 -4.98 -15.45 -15.95
N VAL A 101 -5.60 -14.29 -16.16
CA VAL A 101 -7.03 -14.08 -15.99
C VAL A 101 -7.74 -14.49 -17.28
N PRO A 102 -8.60 -15.51 -17.27
CA PRO A 102 -9.35 -15.90 -18.47
C PRO A 102 -10.37 -14.81 -18.86
N PRO A 103 -10.90 -14.85 -20.08
CA PRO A 103 -12.01 -13.97 -20.49
C PRO A 103 -13.31 -14.31 -19.74
N SER A 104 -14.11 -13.31 -19.44
CA SER A 104 -15.41 -13.45 -18.77
C SER A 104 -16.53 -13.90 -19.72
N GLU A 105 -16.37 -13.64 -21.02
CA GLU A 105 -17.42 -13.82 -22.06
C GLU A 105 -18.70 -13.02 -21.78
N GLY A 106 -18.58 -11.90 -21.05
CA GLY A 106 -19.70 -10.98 -20.78
C GLY A 106 -20.64 -11.43 -19.64
N ASP A 107 -20.24 -12.36 -18.78
CA ASP A 107 -20.95 -12.80 -17.59
C ASP A 107 -19.98 -13.04 -16.44
N MET A 108 -20.49 -13.36 -15.24
CA MET A 108 -19.63 -13.81 -14.14
C MET A 108 -19.24 -15.28 -14.32
N ARG A 109 -17.94 -15.55 -14.26
CA ARG A 109 -17.35 -16.89 -14.34
C ARG A 109 -16.51 -17.17 -13.10
N SER A 110 -16.55 -18.39 -12.59
CA SER A 110 -15.67 -18.82 -11.49
C SER A 110 -14.68 -19.86 -11.99
N HIS A 111 -13.40 -19.64 -11.67
CA HIS A 111 -12.31 -20.53 -12.04
C HIS A 111 -11.45 -20.87 -10.83
N GLU A 112 -11.11 -22.13 -10.68
CA GLU A 112 -10.02 -22.57 -9.81
C GLU A 112 -8.75 -22.70 -10.66
N LEU A 113 -7.75 -21.86 -10.38
CA LEU A 113 -6.54 -21.77 -11.19
C LEU A 113 -5.30 -22.11 -10.37
N LEU A 114 -4.34 -22.74 -11.02
CA LEU A 114 -2.98 -22.80 -10.52
C LEU A 114 -2.23 -21.51 -10.97
N PRO A 115 -1.36 -20.95 -10.12
CA PRO A 115 -0.58 -19.80 -10.50
C PRO A 115 0.43 -20.16 -11.61
N THR A 116 0.69 -19.22 -12.52
CA THR A 116 1.74 -19.34 -13.54
C THR A 116 3.13 -19.23 -12.93
N ALA A 117 3.27 -18.48 -11.84
CA ALA A 117 4.46 -18.42 -10.99
C ALA A 117 4.05 -18.21 -9.53
N ARG A 118 4.90 -18.70 -8.60
CA ARG A 118 4.67 -18.63 -7.17
C ARG A 118 5.98 -18.45 -6.42
N TRP A 119 6.00 -17.53 -5.45
CA TRP A 119 7.13 -17.29 -4.56
C TRP A 119 6.66 -17.43 -3.12
N PRO A 120 7.17 -18.43 -2.40
CA PRO A 120 6.71 -18.69 -1.05
C PRO A 120 7.25 -17.66 -0.04
N ALA A 121 6.42 -17.31 0.93
CA ALA A 121 6.82 -16.52 2.11
C ALA A 121 7.18 -17.46 3.28
N ASP A 122 8.14 -18.36 3.07
CA ASP A 122 8.54 -19.45 3.97
C ASP A 122 9.91 -19.24 4.63
N GLY A 123 10.47 -18.04 4.49
CA GLY A 123 11.79 -17.67 4.99
C GLY A 123 12.95 -17.98 4.03
N THR A 124 12.69 -18.62 2.89
CA THR A 124 13.70 -18.85 1.82
C THR A 124 13.79 -17.66 0.87
N THR A 125 12.82 -16.77 0.91
CA THR A 125 12.72 -15.52 0.14
C THR A 125 12.81 -14.30 1.07
N LEU A 126 12.83 -13.10 0.49
CA LEU A 126 12.76 -11.84 1.26
C LEU A 126 11.32 -11.44 1.65
N LEU A 127 10.36 -12.36 1.51
CA LEU A 127 8.94 -12.12 1.79
C LEU A 127 8.62 -12.47 3.25
N ASP A 128 7.95 -11.54 3.96
CA ASP A 128 7.46 -11.76 5.33
C ASP A 128 6.11 -11.06 5.53
N ALA A 129 5.03 -11.83 5.47
CA ALA A 129 3.64 -11.36 5.43
C ALA A 129 3.42 -10.31 4.32
N PRO A 130 3.57 -10.69 3.04
CA PRO A 130 3.46 -9.74 1.93
C PRO A 130 2.07 -9.09 1.91
N GLY A 131 2.06 -7.77 1.94
CA GLY A 131 0.88 -6.91 1.92
C GLY A 131 0.60 -6.37 0.52
N SER A 132 0.80 -5.07 0.30
CA SER A 132 0.59 -4.46 -1.02
C SER A 132 1.69 -4.81 -2.02
N VAL A 133 1.34 -4.74 -3.29
CA VAL A 133 2.26 -4.87 -4.43
C VAL A 133 2.07 -3.71 -5.40
N ALA A 134 3.14 -3.29 -6.05
CA ALA A 134 3.09 -2.35 -7.16
C ALA A 134 3.99 -2.85 -8.30
N VAL A 135 3.45 -2.90 -9.50
CA VAL A 135 4.21 -3.11 -10.74
C VAL A 135 4.91 -1.80 -11.07
N ALA A 136 6.23 -1.76 -10.84
CA ALA A 136 7.03 -0.56 -10.94
C ALA A 136 7.51 -0.28 -12.37
N ARG A 137 7.70 -1.33 -13.15
CA ARG A 137 8.20 -1.27 -14.52
C ARG A 137 7.85 -2.54 -15.28
N VAL A 138 7.39 -2.37 -16.50
CA VAL A 138 7.18 -3.48 -17.43
C VAL A 138 8.01 -3.25 -18.68
N GLU A 139 8.78 -4.24 -19.08
CA GLU A 139 9.58 -4.29 -20.30
C GLU A 139 9.21 -5.54 -21.12
N GLN A 140 9.78 -5.67 -22.32
CA GLN A 140 9.49 -6.82 -23.18
C GLN A 140 9.81 -8.14 -22.49
N ASP A 141 10.98 -8.24 -21.84
CA ASP A 141 11.50 -9.49 -21.24
C ASP A 141 11.47 -9.49 -19.72
N GLY A 142 11.03 -8.42 -19.09
CA GLY A 142 11.10 -8.26 -17.63
C GLY A 142 10.01 -7.41 -17.03
N CYS A 143 9.86 -7.55 -15.73
CA CYS A 143 8.98 -6.73 -14.92
C CYS A 143 9.60 -6.53 -13.54
N ASP A 144 9.64 -5.28 -13.05
CA ASP A 144 10.03 -4.98 -11.68
C ASP A 144 8.80 -4.78 -10.83
N VAL A 145 8.73 -5.45 -9.69
CA VAL A 145 7.65 -5.30 -8.73
C VAL A 145 8.20 -4.92 -7.35
N LEU A 146 7.46 -4.07 -6.64
CA LEU A 146 7.71 -3.70 -5.26
C LEU A 146 6.67 -4.37 -4.37
N ILE A 147 7.11 -4.92 -3.23
CA ILE A 147 6.24 -5.63 -2.30
C ILE A 147 6.48 -5.10 -0.88
N CYS A 148 5.41 -4.67 -0.23
CA CYS A 148 5.43 -4.36 1.20
C CYS A 148 5.39 -5.64 2.02
N ASN A 149 6.34 -5.80 2.95
CA ASN A 149 6.39 -6.90 3.90
C ASN A 149 6.00 -6.38 5.28
N ASN A 150 4.75 -6.59 5.67
CA ASN A 150 4.20 -5.97 6.89
C ASN A 150 4.97 -6.39 8.16
N LYS A 151 5.28 -7.67 8.34
CA LYS A 151 6.01 -8.17 9.51
C LYS A 151 7.52 -7.97 9.39
N GLY A 152 8.05 -8.00 8.18
CA GLY A 152 9.45 -7.74 7.91
C GLY A 152 9.82 -6.26 8.02
N HIS A 153 8.83 -5.36 8.08
CA HIS A 153 9.02 -3.90 8.07
C HIS A 153 9.91 -3.45 6.90
N THR A 154 9.71 -4.05 5.71
CA THR A 154 10.52 -3.77 4.53
C THR A 154 9.65 -3.57 3.29
N VAL A 155 10.20 -2.84 2.31
CA VAL A 155 9.77 -2.94 0.92
C VAL A 155 10.86 -3.66 0.15
N THR A 156 10.49 -4.72 -0.54
CA THR A 156 11.40 -5.49 -1.40
C THR A 156 11.14 -5.20 -2.86
N ARG A 157 12.22 -5.23 -3.68
CA ARG A 157 12.13 -5.19 -5.15
C ARG A 157 12.45 -6.57 -5.70
N HIS A 158 11.65 -7.00 -6.67
CA HIS A 158 11.86 -8.26 -7.37
C HIS A 158 11.85 -8.01 -8.88
N ALA A 159 12.89 -8.45 -9.57
CA ALA A 159 12.96 -8.44 -11.03
C ALA A 159 12.47 -9.80 -11.55
N LEU A 160 11.40 -9.78 -12.33
CA LEU A 160 10.74 -10.96 -12.87
C LEU A 160 11.10 -11.17 -14.33
N ASP A 161 11.21 -12.42 -14.75
CA ASP A 161 11.39 -12.83 -16.12
C ASP A 161 10.05 -13.17 -16.77
N ARG A 162 9.60 -12.34 -17.71
CA ARG A 162 8.34 -12.56 -18.43
C ARG A 162 8.42 -13.74 -19.39
N ALA A 163 9.58 -14.00 -19.99
CA ALA A 163 9.76 -15.11 -20.93
C ALA A 163 9.63 -16.49 -20.27
N THR A 164 9.92 -16.58 -18.98
CA THR A 164 9.77 -17.82 -18.17
C THR A 164 8.48 -17.85 -17.36
N GLY A 165 7.52 -16.98 -17.67
CA GLY A 165 6.23 -16.92 -16.96
C GLY A 165 6.31 -16.30 -15.56
N GLY A 166 7.34 -15.49 -15.29
CA GLY A 166 7.44 -14.73 -14.03
C GLY A 166 8.46 -15.28 -13.03
N ALA A 167 9.45 -16.08 -13.45
CA ALA A 167 10.53 -16.48 -12.54
C ALA A 167 11.29 -15.26 -12.02
N VAL A 168 11.64 -15.27 -10.72
CA VAL A 168 12.42 -14.20 -10.09
C VAL A 168 13.88 -14.30 -10.51
N ARG A 169 14.40 -13.27 -11.18
CA ARG A 169 15.82 -13.14 -11.56
C ARG A 169 16.66 -12.55 -10.44
N HIS A 170 16.09 -11.59 -9.71
CA HIS A 170 16.79 -10.88 -8.63
C HIS A 170 15.79 -10.38 -7.59
N SER A 171 16.23 -10.35 -6.33
CA SER A 171 15.47 -9.80 -5.21
C SER A 171 16.39 -9.03 -4.27
N GLU A 172 15.91 -7.89 -3.78
CA GLU A 172 16.62 -7.07 -2.81
C GLU A 172 15.67 -6.44 -1.79
N ILE A 173 16.17 -6.11 -0.60
CA ILE A 173 15.49 -5.20 0.33
C ILE A 173 15.77 -3.78 -0.17
N LEU A 174 14.75 -3.14 -0.73
CA LEU A 174 14.87 -1.80 -1.28
C LEU A 174 14.80 -0.73 -0.18
N LEU A 175 13.86 -0.87 0.77
CA LEU A 175 13.62 0.07 1.86
C LEU A 175 13.37 -0.70 3.17
N GLN A 176 13.93 -0.20 4.27
CA GLN A 176 13.71 -0.76 5.61
C GLN A 176 13.69 0.33 6.69
N LYS A 177 14.62 1.28 6.60
CA LYS A 177 14.77 2.32 7.61
C LYS A 177 13.48 3.14 7.75
N TYR A 178 13.01 3.35 8.99
CA TYR A 178 11.79 4.06 9.37
C TYR A 178 10.48 3.39 8.95
N LEU A 179 10.48 2.21 8.37
CA LEU A 179 9.26 1.48 8.08
C LEU A 179 8.75 0.75 9.33
N ASP A 180 7.45 0.86 9.58
CA ASP A 180 6.74 0.12 10.63
C ASP A 180 5.36 -0.28 10.12
N ILE A 181 5.22 -1.54 9.73
CA ILE A 181 4.09 -2.10 9.01
C ILE A 181 3.81 -1.30 7.71
N PRO A 182 4.72 -1.36 6.69
CA PRO A 182 4.44 -0.78 5.39
C PRO A 182 3.27 -1.53 4.75
N ASP A 183 2.20 -0.83 4.42
CA ASP A 183 0.94 -1.47 3.99
C ASP A 183 0.56 -1.16 2.55
N GLY A 184 0.89 0.01 2.02
CA GLY A 184 0.71 0.39 0.63
C GLY A 184 2.00 0.84 -0.02
N VAL A 185 2.17 0.56 -1.30
CA VAL A 185 3.28 1.06 -2.12
C VAL A 185 2.79 1.50 -3.49
N ALA A 186 3.29 2.63 -3.98
CA ALA A 186 3.04 3.11 -5.33
C ALA A 186 4.29 3.74 -5.95
N VAL A 187 4.39 3.63 -7.27
CA VAL A 187 5.43 4.28 -8.07
C VAL A 187 4.79 5.37 -8.91
N SER A 188 5.39 6.56 -8.97
CA SER A 188 4.88 7.64 -9.82
C SER A 188 4.95 7.27 -11.31
N PRO A 189 4.07 7.82 -12.17
CA PRO A 189 4.03 7.49 -13.59
C PRO A 189 5.34 7.75 -14.33
N ASP A 190 6.11 8.77 -13.92
CA ASP A 190 7.46 9.06 -14.41
C ASP A 190 8.54 8.15 -13.80
N ARG A 191 8.15 7.25 -12.89
CA ARG A 191 9.01 6.32 -12.14
C ARG A 191 10.07 6.99 -11.27
N ARG A 192 9.95 8.28 -11.04
CA ARG A 192 10.91 9.05 -10.25
C ARG A 192 10.69 8.93 -8.75
N TRP A 193 9.47 8.63 -8.31
CA TRP A 193 9.11 8.60 -6.90
C TRP A 193 8.48 7.27 -6.49
N ILE A 194 8.81 6.82 -5.29
CA ILE A 194 8.17 5.70 -4.61
C ILE A 194 7.53 6.24 -3.34
N ALA A 195 6.25 5.99 -3.15
CA ALA A 195 5.52 6.32 -1.92
C ALA A 195 5.15 5.03 -1.19
N VAL A 196 5.32 5.03 0.14
CA VAL A 196 5.03 3.89 1.02
C VAL A 196 4.16 4.37 2.17
N SER A 197 2.97 3.82 2.33
CA SER A 197 2.15 4.03 3.52
C SER A 197 2.75 3.28 4.69
N ASN A 198 2.95 3.98 5.80
CA ASN A 198 3.60 3.48 7.00
C ASN A 198 2.55 3.43 8.10
N HIS A 199 1.86 2.31 8.20
CA HIS A 199 0.58 2.15 8.91
C HIS A 199 0.68 2.55 10.38
N THR A 200 1.64 2.00 11.12
CA THR A 200 1.76 2.19 12.57
C THR A 200 2.30 3.58 12.95
N THR A 201 3.03 4.23 12.07
CA THR A 201 3.58 5.57 12.32
C THR A 201 2.75 6.70 11.72
N HIS A 202 1.60 6.36 11.09
CA HIS A 202 0.60 7.31 10.63
C HIS A 202 1.17 8.38 9.69
N ASN A 203 1.90 7.92 8.68
CA ASN A 203 2.48 8.79 7.65
C ASN A 203 2.69 8.02 6.34
N VAL A 204 2.94 8.77 5.28
CA VAL A 204 3.44 8.20 4.03
C VAL A 204 4.87 8.71 3.84
N LEU A 205 5.78 7.80 3.58
CA LEU A 205 7.17 8.11 3.28
C LEU A 205 7.37 8.11 1.76
N VAL A 206 8.03 9.13 1.24
CA VAL A 206 8.28 9.28 -0.19
C VAL A 206 9.78 9.31 -0.44
N TYR A 207 10.22 8.53 -1.41
CA TYR A 207 11.63 8.36 -1.77
C TYR A 207 11.86 8.67 -3.24
N GLU A 208 12.96 9.33 -3.58
CA GLU A 208 13.39 9.45 -4.97
C GLU A 208 13.93 8.09 -5.45
N ASN A 209 13.31 7.53 -6.50
CA ASN A 209 13.67 6.24 -7.06
C ASN A 209 14.97 6.37 -7.89
N SER A 210 16.09 6.38 -7.23
CA SER A 210 17.41 6.50 -7.83
C SER A 210 18.16 5.16 -7.81
N PRO A 211 19.22 4.98 -8.61
CA PRO A 211 20.07 3.78 -8.55
C PRO A 211 20.79 3.58 -7.21
N HIS A 212 20.80 4.60 -6.35
CA HIS A 212 21.43 4.55 -5.03
C HIS A 212 20.43 4.24 -3.90
N LEU A 213 19.14 4.11 -4.22
CA LEU A 213 18.13 3.77 -3.24
C LEU A 213 18.42 2.39 -2.65
N ASN A 214 18.40 2.30 -1.33
CA ASN A 214 18.73 1.08 -0.59
C ASN A 214 18.02 1.04 0.78
N ALA A 215 18.19 -0.06 1.50
CA ALA A 215 17.51 -0.32 2.78
C ALA A 215 17.72 0.76 3.86
N ASP A 216 18.86 1.46 3.83
CA ASP A 216 19.23 2.51 4.80
C ASP A 216 18.82 3.92 4.35
N ALA A 217 18.12 4.05 3.21
CA ALA A 217 17.78 5.35 2.64
C ALA A 217 16.86 6.15 3.59
N GLU A 218 17.14 7.45 3.66
CA GLU A 218 16.28 8.43 4.32
C GLU A 218 15.13 8.81 3.37
N PRO A 219 13.90 9.00 3.87
CA PRO A 219 12.82 9.50 3.03
C PRO A 219 13.08 10.94 2.61
N ASP A 220 12.89 11.23 1.33
CA ASP A 220 12.93 12.60 0.79
C ASP A 220 11.72 13.42 1.23
N GLY A 221 10.56 12.78 1.36
CA GLY A 221 9.30 13.39 1.75
C GLY A 221 8.56 12.61 2.83
N ILE A 222 7.84 13.35 3.68
CA ILE A 222 6.97 12.78 4.72
C ILE A 222 5.59 13.43 4.60
N LEU A 223 4.58 12.64 4.29
CA LEU A 223 3.19 13.10 4.21
C LEU A 223 2.51 12.81 5.53
N ARG A 224 1.91 13.82 6.14
CA ARG A 224 1.31 13.77 7.48
C ARG A 224 -0.20 14.02 7.43
N ARG A 225 -0.89 13.84 8.56
CA ARG A 225 -2.35 13.95 8.72
C ARG A 225 -3.11 12.87 7.98
N VAL A 226 -2.61 11.66 8.04
CA VAL A 226 -3.32 10.42 7.72
C VAL A 226 -3.19 9.51 8.92
N TYR A 227 -4.26 8.78 9.30
CA TYR A 227 -4.26 8.11 10.61
C TYR A 227 -3.76 6.67 10.54
N TYR A 228 -4.37 5.85 9.72
CA TYR A 228 -3.88 4.51 9.39
C TYR A 228 -3.78 4.40 7.86
N PRO A 229 -2.72 4.99 7.25
CA PRO A 229 -2.60 4.98 5.80
C PRO A 229 -2.49 3.55 5.28
N HIS A 230 -3.29 3.25 4.27
CA HIS A 230 -3.37 1.94 3.65
C HIS A 230 -2.99 2.04 2.16
N GLY A 231 -3.92 1.76 1.23
CA GLY A 231 -3.68 1.91 -0.19
C GLY A 231 -3.39 3.35 -0.60
N LEU A 232 -2.55 3.51 -1.61
CA LEU A 232 -2.20 4.83 -2.14
C LEU A 232 -1.90 4.77 -3.64
N ARG A 233 -2.17 5.88 -4.36
CA ARG A 233 -1.98 5.95 -5.80
C ARG A 233 -1.64 7.35 -6.25
N PHE A 234 -0.63 7.48 -7.12
CA PHE A 234 -0.35 8.73 -7.83
C PHE A 234 -1.40 8.98 -8.90
N SER A 235 -1.75 10.26 -9.12
CA SER A 235 -2.50 10.66 -10.30
C SER A 235 -1.71 10.36 -11.58
N PRO A 236 -2.38 10.18 -12.74
CA PRO A 236 -1.69 9.88 -14.00
C PRO A 236 -0.64 10.91 -14.42
N ASP A 237 -0.77 12.17 -13.99
CA ASP A 237 0.21 13.23 -14.22
C ASP A 237 1.33 13.29 -13.14
N GLY A 238 1.25 12.44 -12.11
CA GLY A 238 2.20 12.37 -11.00
C GLY A 238 2.13 13.54 -10.00
N ARG A 239 1.22 14.50 -10.21
CA ARG A 239 1.15 15.73 -9.41
C ARG A 239 0.43 15.56 -8.08
N HIS A 240 -0.43 14.56 -7.96
CA HIS A 240 -1.19 14.26 -6.75
C HIS A 240 -0.93 12.84 -6.30
N LEU A 241 -1.05 12.63 -5.00
CA LEU A 241 -1.07 11.31 -4.37
C LEU A 241 -2.34 11.19 -3.55
N PHE A 242 -3.16 10.20 -3.88
CA PHE A 242 -4.36 9.82 -3.15
C PHE A 242 -3.99 8.75 -2.13
N VAL A 243 -4.45 8.88 -0.91
CA VAL A 243 -4.13 7.98 0.21
C VAL A 243 -5.40 7.61 0.94
N ALA A 244 -5.69 6.32 1.02
CA ALA A 244 -6.77 5.78 1.82
C ALA A 244 -6.40 5.84 3.31
N ASP A 245 -7.31 6.36 4.14
CA ASP A 245 -7.17 6.39 5.59
C ASP A 245 -8.07 5.32 6.22
N ALA A 246 -7.51 4.16 6.56
CA ALA A 246 -8.29 3.09 7.17
C ALA A 246 -8.80 3.46 8.58
N GLY A 247 -8.20 4.43 9.25
CA GLY A 247 -8.61 4.93 10.55
C GLY A 247 -9.71 6.00 10.51
N ALA A 248 -10.07 6.49 9.31
CA ALA A 248 -11.06 7.55 9.13
C ALA A 248 -11.87 7.33 7.83
N PRO A 249 -13.09 7.88 7.69
CA PRO A 249 -13.92 7.72 6.49
C PRO A 249 -13.45 8.59 5.31
N HIS A 250 -12.12 8.71 5.10
CA HIS A 250 -11.55 9.70 4.21
C HIS A 250 -10.52 9.11 3.22
N VAL A 251 -10.41 9.79 2.08
CA VAL A 251 -9.24 9.75 1.21
C VAL A 251 -8.56 11.12 1.27
N HIS A 252 -7.26 11.13 1.52
CA HIS A 252 -6.44 12.35 1.55
C HIS A 252 -5.75 12.54 0.22
N ILE A 253 -5.71 13.78 -0.26
CA ILE A 253 -5.03 14.17 -1.50
C ILE A 253 -3.86 15.06 -1.15
N TYR A 254 -2.66 14.66 -1.54
CA TYR A 254 -1.43 15.44 -1.41
C TYR A 254 -0.98 15.93 -2.77
N ALA A 255 -0.31 17.08 -2.81
CA ALA A 255 0.27 17.62 -4.04
C ALA A 255 1.77 17.73 -3.96
N GLN A 256 2.46 17.45 -5.07
CA GLN A 256 3.89 17.76 -5.18
C GLN A 256 4.13 19.28 -5.22
N HIS A 257 5.37 19.73 -4.99
CA HIS A 257 5.69 21.16 -4.97
C HIS A 257 7.09 21.47 -5.51
N PRO A 258 7.17 22.31 -6.51
CA PRO A 258 6.30 22.36 -7.69
C PRO A 258 6.47 21.13 -8.57
N ASP A 259 7.63 20.43 -8.45
CA ASP A 259 8.06 19.29 -9.28
C ASP A 259 8.72 18.17 -8.48
N HIS A 260 8.55 18.18 -7.15
CA HIS A 260 9.14 17.18 -6.24
C HIS A 260 8.25 16.89 -5.02
N TRP A 261 8.51 15.75 -4.36
CA TRP A 261 7.81 15.31 -3.14
C TRP A 261 8.63 15.54 -1.85
N ARG A 262 9.71 16.30 -1.90
CA ARG A 262 10.63 16.50 -0.76
C ARG A 262 10.01 17.32 0.35
N GLY A 263 10.44 17.03 1.60
CA GLY A 263 10.04 17.74 2.81
C GLY A 263 8.72 17.23 3.40
N VAL A 264 8.25 17.89 4.46
CA VAL A 264 6.99 17.55 5.13
C VAL A 264 5.82 18.17 4.38
N ARG A 265 4.78 17.37 4.13
CA ARG A 265 3.57 17.83 3.43
C ARG A 265 2.32 17.41 4.17
N TYR A 266 1.28 18.18 3.96
CA TYR A 266 -0.05 17.96 4.48
C TYR A 266 -1.03 17.80 3.32
N PRO A 267 -2.21 17.16 3.51
CA PRO A 267 -3.19 17.07 2.45
C PRO A 267 -3.58 18.45 1.95
N VAL A 268 -3.68 18.59 0.63
CA VAL A 268 -4.30 19.77 0.00
C VAL A 268 -5.82 19.63 0.00
N ALA A 269 -6.31 18.40 0.17
CA ALA A 269 -7.72 18.09 0.35
C ALA A 269 -7.90 16.79 1.14
N THR A 270 -9.01 16.74 1.87
CA THR A 270 -9.51 15.55 2.55
C THR A 270 -10.95 15.33 2.10
N VAL A 271 -11.21 14.20 1.48
CA VAL A 271 -12.50 13.88 0.88
C VAL A 271 -13.17 12.78 1.68
N ARG A 272 -14.37 13.05 2.18
CA ARG A 272 -15.18 12.05 2.84
C ARG A 272 -15.82 11.13 1.80
N ILE A 273 -15.54 9.83 1.89
CA ILE A 273 -15.96 8.84 0.91
C ILE A 273 -17.00 7.84 1.44
N MET A 274 -17.28 7.83 2.72
CA MET A 274 -18.32 6.99 3.32
C MET A 274 -19.01 7.71 4.49
N ASP A 275 -20.22 7.30 4.82
CA ASP A 275 -20.93 7.82 5.98
C ASP A 275 -20.44 7.19 7.31
N ASP A 276 -20.89 7.76 8.43
CA ASP A 276 -20.48 7.28 9.76
C ASP A 276 -20.99 5.88 10.06
N ALA A 277 -22.16 5.49 9.57
CA ALA A 277 -22.74 4.17 9.80
C ALA A 277 -21.90 3.10 9.09
N THR A 278 -21.53 3.33 7.84
CA THR A 278 -20.65 2.45 7.05
C THR A 278 -19.27 2.35 7.70
N PHE A 279 -18.69 3.48 8.11
CA PHE A 279 -17.40 3.49 8.82
C PHE A 279 -17.45 2.71 10.12
N GLN A 280 -18.47 2.92 10.95
CA GLN A 280 -18.60 2.21 12.24
C GLN A 280 -18.88 0.71 12.05
N SER A 281 -19.66 0.33 11.04
CA SER A 281 -19.93 -1.08 10.74
C SER A 281 -18.68 -1.83 10.27
N GLY A 282 -17.73 -1.13 9.62
CA GLY A 282 -16.44 -1.69 9.19
C GLY A 282 -15.40 -1.84 10.30
N ARG A 283 -15.64 -1.25 11.48
CA ARG A 283 -14.69 -1.29 12.61
C ARG A 283 -14.73 -2.61 13.36
N HIS A 284 -14.19 -3.66 12.77
CA HIS A 284 -14.00 -4.96 13.42
C HIS A 284 -12.77 -4.99 14.35
N ASN A 285 -11.89 -4.01 14.23
CA ASN A 285 -10.85 -3.67 15.19
C ASN A 285 -10.98 -2.19 15.58
N PRO A 286 -10.36 -1.72 16.68
CA PRO A 286 -10.49 -0.33 17.11
C PRO A 286 -9.80 0.67 16.18
N GLU A 287 -8.99 0.22 15.26
CA GLU A 287 -8.07 1.03 14.45
C GLU A 287 -8.64 1.33 13.06
N GLU A 288 -9.32 0.38 12.43
CA GLU A 288 -9.72 0.43 11.03
C GLU A 288 -11.23 0.30 10.85
N GLY A 289 -11.80 1.05 9.95
CA GLY A 289 -13.19 1.02 9.51
C GLY A 289 -13.36 1.79 8.20
N GLY A 290 -12.31 2.52 7.81
CA GLY A 290 -12.26 3.37 6.64
C GLY A 290 -11.82 2.64 5.36
N PRO A 291 -11.49 3.41 4.31
CA PRO A 291 -11.03 2.88 3.03
C PRO A 291 -9.69 2.17 3.16
N LYS A 292 -9.53 1.10 2.38
CA LYS A 292 -8.32 0.28 2.33
C LYS A 292 -7.63 0.41 0.98
N GLY A 293 -8.11 -0.24 -0.06
CA GLY A 293 -7.60 -0.10 -1.41
C GLY A 293 -8.19 1.08 -2.15
N LEU A 294 -7.42 1.67 -3.04
CA LEU A 294 -7.91 2.65 -4.01
C LEU A 294 -7.11 2.60 -5.31
N ASP A 295 -7.76 2.98 -6.40
CA ASP A 295 -7.09 3.23 -7.67
C ASP A 295 -7.77 4.34 -8.48
N LEU A 296 -7.05 4.87 -9.45
CA LEU A 296 -7.49 5.91 -10.38
C LEU A 296 -7.47 5.35 -11.79
N ASP A 297 -8.54 5.56 -12.55
CA ASP A 297 -8.54 5.22 -13.97
C ASP A 297 -7.51 6.08 -14.74
N ALA A 298 -6.96 5.55 -15.84
CA ALA A 298 -5.92 6.22 -16.62
C ALA A 298 -6.36 7.58 -17.20
N SER A 299 -7.68 7.80 -17.35
CA SER A 299 -8.26 9.07 -17.81
C SER A 299 -8.43 10.10 -16.70
N PHE A 300 -8.17 9.71 -15.44
CA PHE A 300 -8.35 10.54 -14.25
C PHE A 300 -9.79 11.07 -14.08
N ASN A 301 -10.78 10.23 -14.44
CA ASN A 301 -12.20 10.52 -14.28
C ASN A 301 -12.83 9.77 -13.12
N VAL A 302 -12.29 8.59 -12.75
CA VAL A 302 -12.86 7.70 -11.76
C VAL A 302 -11.83 7.35 -10.69
N LEU A 303 -12.20 7.56 -9.44
CA LEU A 303 -11.56 6.98 -8.27
C LEU A 303 -12.39 5.79 -7.83
N VAL A 304 -11.80 4.63 -7.70
CA VAL A 304 -12.39 3.45 -7.07
C VAL A 304 -11.80 3.25 -5.69
N VAL A 305 -12.64 2.85 -4.73
CA VAL A 305 -12.23 2.64 -3.34
C VAL A 305 -12.86 1.36 -2.80
N THR A 306 -12.13 0.66 -1.94
CA THR A 306 -12.62 -0.53 -1.23
C THR A 306 -12.53 -0.36 0.27
N SER A 307 -13.38 -1.05 1.00
CA SER A 307 -13.36 -1.09 2.47
C SER A 307 -13.97 -2.38 3.02
N GLU A 308 -14.00 -2.51 4.33
CA GLU A 308 -14.61 -3.66 5.03
C GLU A 308 -16.11 -3.79 4.77
N SER A 309 -16.87 -2.69 4.89
CA SER A 309 -18.34 -2.67 4.81
C SER A 309 -18.89 -2.11 3.51
N GLN A 310 -18.04 -1.46 2.70
CA GLN A 310 -18.37 -1.00 1.35
C GLN A 310 -17.32 -1.58 0.40
N PRO A 311 -17.53 -2.82 -0.07
CA PRO A 311 -16.47 -3.57 -0.77
C PRO A 311 -16.04 -2.95 -2.10
N LEU A 312 -16.88 -2.12 -2.72
CA LEU A 312 -16.56 -1.40 -3.96
C LEU A 312 -17.40 -0.13 -4.07
N ALA A 313 -16.75 1.02 -4.22
CA ALA A 313 -17.38 2.32 -4.45
C ALA A 313 -16.61 3.14 -5.48
N PHE A 314 -17.32 3.91 -6.29
CA PHE A 314 -16.75 4.76 -7.33
C PHE A 314 -17.04 6.23 -7.05
N PHE A 315 -16.11 7.10 -7.42
CA PHE A 315 -16.22 8.56 -7.23
C PHE A 315 -15.79 9.28 -8.50
N ASP A 316 -16.50 10.37 -8.84
CA ASP A 316 -16.15 11.24 -9.95
C ASP A 316 -14.95 12.12 -9.56
N VAL A 317 -13.78 11.90 -10.16
CA VAL A 317 -12.54 12.61 -9.82
C VAL A 317 -12.64 14.10 -10.09
N PRO A 318 -13.16 14.59 -11.23
CA PRO A 318 -13.40 16.02 -11.44
C PRO A 318 -14.21 16.67 -10.32
N ALA A 319 -15.29 16.02 -9.86
CA ALA A 319 -16.11 16.53 -8.76
C ALA A 319 -15.36 16.51 -7.41
N VAL A 320 -14.61 15.44 -7.15
CA VAL A 320 -13.71 15.31 -5.99
C VAL A 320 -12.70 16.45 -5.97
N MET A 321 -12.01 16.68 -7.08
CA MET A 321 -11.00 17.75 -7.20
C MET A 321 -11.63 19.14 -7.11
N GLN A 322 -12.80 19.35 -7.72
CA GLN A 322 -13.51 20.62 -7.62
C GLN A 322 -13.91 20.93 -6.18
N GLN A 323 -14.48 19.97 -5.45
CA GLN A 323 -14.81 20.13 -4.03
C GLN A 323 -13.56 20.40 -3.19
N ALA A 324 -12.49 19.66 -3.46
CA ALA A 324 -11.20 19.77 -2.77
C ALA A 324 -10.62 21.19 -2.84
N PHE A 325 -10.79 21.89 -3.96
CA PHE A 325 -10.22 23.24 -4.20
C PHE A 325 -11.24 24.38 -4.16
N ALA A 326 -12.53 24.10 -3.94
CA ALA A 326 -13.58 25.14 -3.86
C ALA A 326 -13.54 26.01 -2.58
N GLY A 327 -12.66 25.68 -1.63
CA GLY A 327 -12.15 26.63 -0.65
C GLY A 327 -13.10 27.14 0.44
N ASP A 328 -14.04 26.35 0.98
CA ASP A 328 -14.79 26.74 2.18
C ASP A 328 -14.62 25.78 3.39
N SER A 329 -13.57 24.95 3.34
CA SER A 329 -13.29 23.88 4.30
C SER A 329 -12.60 24.32 5.60
N THR A 330 -12.32 25.58 5.81
CA THR A 330 -11.19 26.06 6.62
C THR A 330 -11.33 25.93 8.14
N ARG A 331 -12.51 25.88 8.73
CA ARG A 331 -12.66 25.86 10.20
C ARG A 331 -12.91 24.48 10.77
N GLU A 332 -13.76 23.72 10.13
CA GLU A 332 -14.14 22.36 10.60
C GLU A 332 -13.01 21.37 10.33
N GLU A 333 -12.37 21.44 9.18
CA GLU A 333 -11.17 20.66 8.84
C GLU A 333 -9.97 21.01 9.72
N SER A 334 -9.79 22.29 10.09
CA SER A 334 -8.73 22.69 11.02
C SER A 334 -8.95 22.14 12.42
N LEU A 335 -10.20 22.05 12.89
CA LEU A 335 -10.55 21.47 14.19
C LEU A 335 -10.42 19.95 14.17
N LEU A 336 -10.82 19.30 13.09
CA LEU A 336 -10.60 17.86 12.87
C LEU A 336 -9.10 17.55 12.82
N ALA A 337 -8.31 18.34 12.10
CA ALA A 337 -6.85 18.18 12.02
C ALA A 337 -6.17 18.33 13.39
N VAL A 338 -6.58 19.29 14.22
CA VAL A 338 -6.04 19.45 15.57
C VAL A 338 -6.48 18.30 16.48
N GLY A 339 -7.73 17.87 16.40
CA GLY A 339 -8.22 16.68 17.12
C GLY A 339 -7.45 15.43 16.75
N TYR A 340 -7.13 15.27 15.49
CA TYR A 340 -6.35 14.20 14.90
C TYR A 340 -4.91 14.16 15.44
N GLU A 341 -4.20 15.30 15.39
CA GLU A 341 -2.83 15.40 15.92
C GLU A 341 -2.78 15.15 17.43
N LEU A 342 -3.79 15.60 18.17
CA LEU A 342 -3.88 15.35 19.61
C LEU A 342 -4.12 13.86 19.92
N SER A 343 -5.01 13.20 19.18
CA SER A 343 -5.27 11.77 19.32
C SER A 343 -4.02 10.95 19.01
N LEU A 344 -3.30 11.31 17.93
CA LEU A 344 -2.04 10.71 17.55
C LEU A 344 -0.95 10.87 18.61
N MET A 345 -0.84 12.08 19.19
CA MET A 345 0.10 12.33 20.29
C MET A 345 -0.21 11.49 21.52
N HIS A 346 -1.49 11.32 21.87
CA HIS A 346 -1.91 10.49 22.99
C HIS A 346 -1.60 9.02 22.73
N GLU A 347 -1.87 8.52 21.54
CA GLU A 347 -1.59 7.14 21.16
C GLU A 347 -0.09 6.85 21.15
N ASN A 348 0.72 7.72 20.56
CA ASN A 348 2.17 7.59 20.57
C ASN A 348 2.74 7.61 21.99
N ARG A 349 2.20 8.45 22.89
CA ARG A 349 2.57 8.42 24.30
C ARG A 349 2.23 7.10 24.96
N ARG A 350 1.05 6.55 24.68
CA ARG A 350 0.63 5.23 25.20
C ARG A 350 1.56 4.12 24.71
N LYS A 351 1.82 4.04 23.40
CA LYS A 351 2.73 3.05 22.80
C LYS A 351 4.16 3.16 23.36
N LEU A 352 4.66 4.38 23.58
CA LEU A 352 5.96 4.60 24.22
C LEU A 352 5.98 4.12 25.68
N ALA A 353 4.91 4.36 26.43
CA ALA A 353 4.79 3.88 27.81
C ALA A 353 4.70 2.35 27.88
N GLU A 354 3.94 1.72 26.98
CA GLU A 354 3.85 0.27 26.86
C GLU A 354 5.22 -0.34 26.52
N LYS A 355 5.91 0.19 25.51
CA LYS A 355 7.28 -0.25 25.15
C LYS A 355 8.28 -0.03 26.29
N ALA A 356 8.19 1.07 27.02
CA ALA A 356 9.02 1.32 28.20
C ALA A 356 8.78 0.25 29.27
N THR A 357 7.51 -0.10 29.53
CA THR A 357 7.14 -1.14 30.49
C THR A 357 7.65 -2.52 30.06
N GLU A 358 7.55 -2.87 28.77
CA GLU A 358 8.10 -4.11 28.23
C GLU A 358 9.62 -4.17 28.36
N VAL A 359 10.32 -3.07 28.04
CA VAL A 359 11.78 -2.97 28.19
C VAL A 359 12.17 -3.15 29.66
N ASP A 360 11.44 -2.53 30.60
CA ASP A 360 11.70 -2.68 32.02
C ASP A 360 11.38 -4.09 32.52
N ALA A 361 10.32 -4.74 32.04
CA ALA A 361 10.02 -6.14 32.32
C ALA A 361 11.16 -7.06 31.84
N VAL A 362 11.66 -6.85 30.61
CA VAL A 362 12.82 -7.59 30.09
C VAL A 362 14.07 -7.33 30.94
N ARG A 363 14.37 -6.08 31.28
CA ARG A 363 15.53 -5.71 32.12
C ARG A 363 15.46 -6.30 33.52
N ASN A 364 14.27 -6.43 34.07
CA ASN A 364 14.03 -7.00 35.40
C ASN A 364 13.91 -8.52 35.40
N SER A 365 13.83 -9.16 34.23
CA SER A 365 13.77 -10.61 34.11
C SER A 365 14.99 -11.30 34.70
N MET A 366 14.82 -12.47 35.28
CA MET A 366 15.92 -13.27 35.83
C MET A 366 16.98 -13.57 34.76
N SER A 367 16.57 -13.90 33.56
CA SER A 367 17.46 -14.17 32.40
C SER A 367 18.34 -12.95 32.07
N TRP A 368 17.77 -11.74 32.06
CA TRP A 368 18.51 -10.51 31.81
C TRP A 368 19.52 -10.23 32.93
N ARG A 369 19.13 -10.44 34.17
CA ARG A 369 20.01 -10.23 35.34
C ARG A 369 21.16 -11.21 35.38
N ILE A 370 20.94 -12.51 35.14
CA ILE A 370 21.95 -13.57 35.12
C ILE A 370 22.95 -13.35 33.98
N THR A 371 22.52 -12.85 32.81
CA THR A 371 23.38 -12.61 31.66
C THR A 371 24.05 -11.22 31.65
N ALA A 372 23.78 -10.38 32.65
CA ALA A 372 24.38 -9.03 32.76
C ALA A 372 25.93 -8.99 32.70
N PRO A 373 26.67 -9.89 33.38
CA PRO A 373 28.12 -9.92 33.29
C PRO A 373 28.65 -10.20 31.88
N LEU A 374 27.99 -11.11 31.15
CA LEU A 374 28.36 -11.45 29.77
C LEU A 374 28.12 -10.29 28.79
N ARG A 375 27.04 -9.53 28.98
CA ARG A 375 26.76 -8.33 28.16
C ARG A 375 27.77 -7.21 28.41
N ARG A 376 28.19 -6.99 29.66
CA ARG A 376 29.23 -6.04 30.01
C ARG A 376 30.60 -6.41 29.39
N LEU A 377 30.93 -7.70 29.41
CA LEU A 377 32.15 -8.21 28.76
C LEU A 377 32.11 -7.97 27.25
N LYS A 378 30.97 -8.29 26.60
CA LYS A 378 30.80 -8.10 25.14
C LYS A 378 30.89 -6.62 24.74
N SER A 379 30.30 -5.69 25.53
CA SER A 379 30.36 -4.25 25.25
C SER A 379 31.77 -3.68 25.41
N THR A 380 32.52 -4.13 26.45
CA THR A 380 33.93 -3.74 26.63
C THR A 380 34.87 -4.28 25.54
N LEU A 381 34.63 -5.48 25.05
CA LEU A 381 35.37 -6.04 23.92
C LEU A 381 35.10 -5.27 22.62
N ARG A 382 33.82 -4.95 22.35
CA ARG A 382 33.48 -4.10 21.19
C ARG A 382 34.06 -2.71 21.25
N ALA A 383 34.04 -2.05 22.41
CA ALA A 383 34.65 -0.74 22.61
C ALA A 383 36.18 -0.76 22.43
N ARG A 384 36.84 -1.86 22.86
CA ARG A 384 38.28 -2.07 22.62
C ARG A 384 38.61 -2.33 21.15
N ALA A 385 37.79 -3.09 20.45
CA ALA A 385 37.92 -3.35 19.01
C ALA A 385 37.77 -2.05 18.19
N ALA A 386 36.75 -1.22 18.50
CA ALA A 386 36.54 0.06 17.84
C ALA A 386 37.71 1.04 18.06
N ARG A 387 38.32 1.06 19.26
CA ARG A 387 39.51 1.87 19.55
C ARG A 387 40.79 1.38 18.83
N ARG A 388 40.92 0.08 18.55
CA ARG A 388 42.04 -0.49 17.80
C ARG A 388 41.92 -0.32 16.28
N GLY A 389 40.71 -0.21 15.74
CA GLY A 389 40.46 0.02 14.31
C GLY A 389 40.63 1.48 13.85
N GLY A 390 40.73 2.45 14.79
CA GLY A 390 40.84 3.89 14.52
C GLY A 390 42.26 4.45 14.37
N ALA A 391 43.32 3.65 14.57
CA ALA A 391 44.70 4.11 14.46
C ALA A 391 45.35 3.69 13.14
N ARG A 392 45.02 4.38 12.04
CA ARG A 392 45.90 4.41 10.87
C ARG A 392 46.86 5.59 11.03
N PRO A 393 48.19 5.37 10.96
CA PRO A 393 49.15 6.48 10.98
C PRO A 393 49.02 7.27 9.66
N ARG A 394 48.89 8.57 9.77
CA ARG A 394 49.04 9.50 8.65
C ARG A 394 50.49 9.39 8.17
N GLY A 395 50.68 8.88 6.97
CA GLY A 395 51.96 8.94 6.26
C GLY A 395 52.35 10.39 6.01
N SER A 396 53.52 10.77 6.40
CA SER A 396 54.21 12.04 6.10
C SER A 396 54.47 12.13 4.58
N PRO A 397 54.41 13.31 3.95
CA PRO A 397 54.89 13.47 2.60
C PRO A 397 56.43 13.51 2.61
N LEU A 398 57.05 12.79 1.72
CA LEU A 398 58.47 12.89 1.38
C LEU A 398 58.67 13.87 0.21
N PRO A 399 59.87 14.38 0.06
CA PRO A 399 60.22 15.69 -0.48
C PRO A 399 60.04 15.89 -1.98
#